data_5ca9c5a77b0c028869c9e40dc21c6ca9
#
_entry.id   5ca9c5a77b0c028869c9e40dc21c6ca9
#
_cell.length_a   1.000
_cell.length_b   1.000
_cell.length_c   1.000
_cell.angle_alpha   90.00
_cell.angle_beta   90.00
_cell.angle_gamma   90.00
#
_symmetry.space_group_name_H-M   'P 1'
#
loop_
_entity.id
_entity.type
_entity.pdbx_description
1 polymer ?
#
loop_
_entity_poly.entity_id
_entity_poly.type
_entity_poly.pdbx_seq_one_letter_code
_entity_poly.pdbx_strand_id
1 'polypeptide(L)' 'MKTGMIEIDGKGDVYYQGRPVDLISLKSRLSDVSRDTPFLIRADRNIPLQSFVEVLDVVKTMGFRRVSLQTEEALQ' A
#
# COMPACT_ATOMS: atom_id res chain seq x y z
N MET A 1 6.11 2.24 17.52
CA MET A 1 6.32 2.39 16.08
C MET A 1 4.99 2.37 15.36
N LYS A 2 4.77 3.34 14.48
CA LYS A 2 3.51 3.43 13.76
C LYS A 2 3.48 2.46 12.59
N THR A 3 2.30 1.92 12.31
CA THR A 3 2.10 1.09 11.14
C THR A 3 1.86 1.98 9.92
N GLY A 4 2.57 1.70 8.83
CA GLY A 4 2.30 2.36 7.56
C GLY A 4 1.03 1.77 6.96
N MET A 5 0.13 2.63 6.51
CA MET A 5 -1.14 2.19 5.96
C MET A 5 -1.23 2.55 4.49
N ILE A 6 -1.41 1.54 3.65
CA ILE A 6 -1.64 1.73 2.22
C ILE A 6 -2.99 1.13 1.90
N GLU A 7 -3.84 1.89 1.21
CA GLU A 7 -5.17 1.42 0.84
C GLU A 7 -5.35 1.49 -0.67
N ILE A 8 -6.05 0.51 -1.22
CA ILE A 8 -6.39 0.48 -2.63
C ILE A 8 -7.90 0.33 -2.72
N ASP A 9 -8.57 1.35 -3.24
CA ASP A 9 -10.04 1.33 -3.29
C ASP A 9 -10.56 0.52 -4.48
N GLY A 10 -11.87 0.42 -4.58
CA GLY A 10 -12.50 -0.40 -5.61
C GLY A 10 -12.24 0.06 -7.04
N LYS A 11 -11.74 1.27 -7.21
CA LYS A 11 -11.35 1.79 -8.53
C LYS A 11 -9.89 1.53 -8.85
N GLY A 12 -9.14 0.99 -7.87
CA GLY A 12 -7.71 0.78 -8.03
C GLY A 12 -6.85 1.98 -7.64
N ASP A 13 -7.47 3.03 -7.08
CA ASP A 13 -6.72 4.19 -6.62
C ASP A 13 -6.01 3.87 -5.30
N VAL A 14 -4.78 4.38 -5.17
CA VAL A 14 -3.92 4.08 -4.03
C VAL A 14 -3.85 5.27 -3.09
N TYR A 15 -3.90 4.98 -1.81
CA TYR A 15 -3.81 5.98 -0.75
C TYR A 15 -2.73 5.59 0.23
N TYR A 16 -1.91 6.55 0.62
CA TYR A 16 -0.91 6.34 1.66
C TYR A 16 -1.22 7.26 2.82
N GLN A 17 -1.43 6.66 4.00
CA GLN A 17 -1.81 7.39 5.22
C GLN A 17 -3.02 8.30 4.96
N GLY A 18 -3.98 7.80 4.20
CA GLY A 18 -5.22 8.50 3.91
C GLY A 18 -5.17 9.49 2.76
N ARG A 19 -4.03 9.65 2.08
CA ARG A 19 -3.87 10.61 0.99
C ARG A 19 -3.65 9.90 -0.34
N PRO A 20 -4.28 10.35 -1.42
CA PRO A 20 -4.08 9.73 -2.72
C PRO A 20 -2.62 9.86 -3.16
N VAL A 21 -2.08 8.79 -3.73
CA VAL A 21 -0.73 8.78 -4.29
C VAL A 21 -0.72 7.93 -5.55
N ASP A 22 0.18 8.26 -6.48
CA ASP A 22 0.52 7.33 -7.54
C ASP A 22 1.73 6.51 -7.12
N LEU A 23 2.14 5.55 -7.95
CA LEU A 23 3.23 4.66 -7.57
C LEU A 23 4.56 5.38 -7.45
N ILE A 24 4.79 6.40 -8.28
CA ILE A 24 6.03 7.18 -8.20
C ILE A 24 6.08 7.97 -6.90
N SER A 25 4.99 8.62 -6.56
CA SER A 25 4.90 9.38 -5.31
C SER A 25 4.99 8.45 -4.10
N LEU A 26 4.42 7.25 -4.19
CA LEU A 26 4.51 6.28 -3.11
C LEU A 26 5.97 5.91 -2.84
N LYS A 27 6.73 5.62 -3.88
CA LYS A 27 8.16 5.32 -3.73
C LYS A 27 8.90 6.46 -3.04
N SER A 28 8.63 7.69 -3.49
CA SER A 28 9.27 8.86 -2.93
C SER A 28 8.94 9.01 -1.44
N ARG A 29 7.69 8.82 -1.08
CA ARG A 29 7.26 8.97 0.31
C ARG A 29 7.81 7.87 1.21
N LEU A 30 8.00 6.67 0.67
CA LEU A 30 8.52 5.55 1.45
C LEU A 30 10.03 5.61 1.62
N SER A 31 10.73 6.41 0.82
CA SER A 31 12.19 6.44 0.84
C SER A 31 12.75 6.87 2.19
N ASP A 32 12.01 7.69 2.94
CA ASP A 32 12.47 8.20 4.23
C ASP A 32 11.92 7.41 5.42
N VAL A 33 11.19 6.34 5.15
CA VAL A 33 10.57 5.55 6.21
C VAL A 33 11.51 4.42 6.63
N SER A 34 11.64 4.20 7.94
CA SER A 34 12.45 3.10 8.45
C SER A 34 11.98 1.77 7.88
N ARG A 35 12.92 0.94 7.42
CA ARG A 35 12.61 -0.37 6.83
C ARG A 35 12.04 -1.36 7.85
N ASP A 36 12.15 -1.06 9.13
CA ASP A 36 11.55 -1.89 10.18
C ASP A 36 10.09 -1.54 10.43
N THR A 37 9.58 -0.50 9.81
CA THR A 37 8.19 -0.10 9.96
C THR A 37 7.27 -1.17 9.40
N PRO A 38 6.31 -1.65 10.18
CA PRO A 38 5.33 -2.60 9.65
C PRO A 38 4.35 -1.87 8.73
N PHE A 39 3.96 -2.53 7.66
CA PHE A 39 2.98 -1.99 6.72
C PHE A 39 1.76 -2.88 6.65
N LEU A 40 0.61 -2.25 6.55
CA LEU A 40 -0.65 -2.92 6.27
C LEU A 40 -1.17 -2.41 4.92
N ILE A 41 -1.39 -3.32 4.00
CA ILE A 41 -2.02 -2.99 2.71
C ILE A 41 -3.46 -3.48 2.77
N ARG A 42 -4.39 -2.54 2.74
CA ARG A 42 -5.82 -2.85 2.72
C ARG A 42 -6.34 -2.61 1.33
N ALA A 43 -6.92 -3.63 0.73
CA ALA A 43 -7.37 -3.55 -0.64
C ALA A 43 -8.83 -3.98 -0.75
N ASP A 44 -9.60 -3.26 -1.58
CA ASP A 44 -10.95 -3.71 -1.93
C ASP A 44 -10.81 -5.06 -2.61
N ARG A 45 -11.60 -6.03 -2.20
CA ARG A 45 -11.46 -7.39 -2.70
C ARG A 45 -11.83 -7.56 -4.17
N ASN A 46 -12.46 -6.57 -4.75
CA ASN A 46 -12.88 -6.61 -6.14
C ASN A 46 -11.94 -5.92 -7.11
N ILE A 47 -10.78 -5.45 -6.62
CA ILE A 47 -9.82 -4.79 -7.52
C ILE A 47 -9.12 -5.81 -8.40
N PRO A 48 -8.64 -5.39 -9.57
CA PRO A 48 -7.80 -6.27 -10.38
C PRO A 48 -6.56 -6.67 -9.60
N LEU A 49 -6.17 -7.94 -9.73
CA LEU A 49 -4.98 -8.44 -9.07
C LEU A 49 -3.75 -7.62 -9.42
N GLN A 50 -3.68 -7.14 -10.66
CA GLN A 50 -2.54 -6.34 -11.11
C GLN A 50 -2.33 -5.09 -10.25
N SER A 51 -3.42 -4.42 -9.86
CA SER A 51 -3.32 -3.22 -9.02
C SER A 51 -2.69 -3.55 -7.68
N PHE A 52 -3.09 -4.67 -7.10
CA PHE A 52 -2.56 -5.12 -5.83
C PHE A 52 -1.07 -5.48 -5.95
N VAL A 53 -0.72 -6.23 -6.99
CA VAL A 53 0.65 -6.68 -7.21
C VAL A 53 1.59 -5.49 -7.39
N GLU A 54 1.17 -4.45 -8.11
CA GLU A 54 2.00 -3.27 -8.31
C GLU A 54 2.36 -2.58 -7.01
N VAL A 55 1.39 -2.44 -6.11
CA VAL A 55 1.62 -1.81 -4.82
C VAL A 55 2.50 -2.68 -3.94
N LEU A 56 2.20 -3.97 -3.88
CA LEU A 56 3.00 -4.90 -3.10
C LEU A 56 4.44 -4.91 -3.56
N ASP A 57 4.65 -4.90 -4.87
CA ASP A 57 5.99 -4.89 -5.44
C ASP A 57 6.78 -3.66 -5.02
N VAL A 58 6.16 -2.49 -5.01
CA VAL A 58 6.82 -1.27 -4.54
C VAL A 58 7.29 -1.44 -3.11
N VAL A 59 6.40 -1.90 -2.23
CA VAL A 59 6.70 -2.02 -0.81
C VAL A 59 7.83 -3.03 -0.58
N LYS A 60 7.75 -4.18 -1.26
CA LYS A 60 8.77 -5.23 -1.08
C LYS A 60 10.12 -4.85 -1.67
N THR A 61 10.12 -4.26 -2.86
CA THR A 61 11.39 -3.90 -3.49
C THR A 61 12.10 -2.75 -2.77
N MET A 62 11.36 -1.94 -2.04
CA MET A 62 11.97 -0.89 -1.22
C MET A 62 12.56 -1.41 0.08
N GLY A 63 12.39 -2.70 0.36
CA GLY A 63 13.07 -3.33 1.49
C GLY A 63 12.24 -3.48 2.75
N PHE A 64 10.96 -3.16 2.71
CA PHE A 64 10.08 -3.38 3.88
C PHE A 64 9.76 -4.86 3.98
N ARG A 65 9.97 -5.44 5.17
CA ARG A 65 9.82 -6.89 5.36
C ARG A 65 8.57 -7.26 6.14
N ARG A 66 8.04 -6.33 6.92
CA ARG A 66 6.89 -6.60 7.80
C ARG A 66 5.63 -6.06 7.12
N VAL A 67 5.08 -6.86 6.22
CA VAL A 67 3.93 -6.44 5.42
C VAL A 67 2.77 -7.38 5.68
N SER A 68 1.65 -6.82 6.07
CA SER A 68 0.39 -7.55 6.28
C SER A 68 -0.60 -7.13 5.21
N LEU A 69 -1.46 -8.05 4.82
CA LEU A 69 -2.44 -7.85 3.78
C LEU A 69 -3.83 -8.06 4.32
N GLN A 70 -4.76 -7.21 3.90
CA GLN A 70 -6.15 -7.33 4.32
C GLN A 70 -7.04 -6.95 3.15
N THR A 71 -8.07 -7.75 2.90
CA THR A 71 -9.05 -7.41 1.88
C THR A 71 -10.33 -6.93 2.56
N GLU A 72 -10.98 -5.98 1.90
CA GLU A 72 -12.20 -5.34 2.42
C GLU A 72 -13.25 -5.30 1.34
N GLU A 73 -14.50 -5.39 1.74
CA GLU A 73 -15.58 -5.10 0.83
C GLU A 73 -15.83 -3.59 0.85
N ALA A 74 -16.05 -3.03 -0.34
CA ALA A 74 -16.44 -1.63 -0.48
C ALA A 74 -15.49 -0.67 0.24
N LEU A 75 -14.20 -0.86 0.05
CA LEU A 75 -13.21 0.08 0.57
C LEU A 75 -13.35 1.39 -0.21
N GLN A 76 -13.57 2.47 0.49
CA GLN A 76 -13.81 3.79 -0.10
C GLN A 76 -12.53 4.53 -0.36
#